data_dfe190700332f688ab4096bb9cf7ce3a
#
_entry.id   dfe190700332f688ab4096bb9cf7ce3a
#
_cell.length_a   1.000
_cell.length_b   1.000
_cell.length_c   1.000
_cell.angle_alpha   90.00
_cell.angle_beta   90.00
_cell.angle_gamma   90.00
#
_symmetry.space_group_name_H-M   'P 1'
#
loop_
_entity.id
_entity.type
_entity.pdbx_description
1 polymer ?
#
loop_
_entity_poly.entity_id
_entity_poly.type
_entity_poly.pdbx_seq_one_letter_code
_entity_poly.pdbx_strand_id
1 'polypeptide(L)'
;MPLLARMIPAPLFIDVRRDAVAGLSALLADRRIATEGRVAVAVGPGQGDSIAEELELGSGELFRVSDGTVDTAVRLGKRLRCGSYEAVAGIGGGRTIDVTKFAAHMAGIPMVAVATNLSHDGIASPVSSLEHESGRGSFGVAMPVAVVVDLGRVRSAPARLVRSGVGDVVSNLSAAADWELAHRQTGEPIDGLALMLARSAAEAVLHQPGSIESDEVVTVLAEALVLSGIAMSVAGSSRPCSGGDHEVLHAIDQLFPDTANHGELAGVGALFCTFLRGDSLRRETISACLARHGLPRTPADIGLSTAEFTKAVAHAPATRPGRYTILEHLGLDADTAGERVEEYVRAVTG
;
A
#
# COMPACT_ATOMS: atom_id res chain seq x y z
N MET A 1 -19.25 -25.86 15.53
CA MET A 1 -18.38 -25.38 16.59
C MET A 1 -17.53 -24.24 16.00
N PRO A 2 -17.52 -23.02 16.52
CA PRO A 2 -16.65 -21.99 15.98
C PRO A 2 -15.18 -22.43 16.20
N LEU A 3 -14.37 -22.32 15.16
CA LEU A 3 -12.93 -22.54 15.26
C LEU A 3 -12.33 -21.46 16.15
N LEU A 4 -11.84 -21.83 17.31
CA LEU A 4 -11.15 -20.93 18.25
C LEU A 4 -9.70 -20.66 17.83
N ALA A 5 -9.16 -21.45 16.90
CA ALA A 5 -7.80 -21.32 16.40
C ALA A 5 -7.81 -20.98 14.91
N ARG A 6 -7.06 -19.96 14.54
CA ARG A 6 -6.75 -19.61 13.15
C ARG A 6 -5.28 -19.25 13.03
N MET A 7 -4.67 -19.54 11.88
CA MET A 7 -3.36 -19.00 11.54
C MET A 7 -3.51 -17.56 11.08
N ILE A 8 -2.68 -16.67 11.61
CA ILE A 8 -2.59 -15.29 11.19
C ILE A 8 -1.22 -15.13 10.51
N PRO A 9 -1.19 -14.97 9.18
CA PRO A 9 0.05 -14.68 8.50
C PRO A 9 0.54 -13.30 8.92
N ALA A 10 1.80 -13.24 9.35
CA ALA A 10 2.50 -12.02 9.71
C ALA A 10 3.98 -12.19 9.36
N PRO A 11 4.76 -11.11 9.15
CA PRO A 11 6.19 -11.22 8.98
C PRO A 11 6.83 -11.86 10.23
N LEU A 12 7.81 -12.73 10.02
CA LEU A 12 8.62 -13.28 11.11
C LEU A 12 9.59 -12.24 11.69
N PHE A 13 9.99 -11.29 10.83
CA PHE A 13 10.91 -10.21 11.18
C PHE A 13 10.41 -8.88 10.62
N ILE A 14 10.52 -7.86 11.44
CA ILE A 14 10.31 -6.45 11.06
C ILE A 14 11.51 -5.70 11.63
N ASP A 15 12.35 -5.13 10.78
CA ASP A 15 13.51 -4.32 11.17
C ASP A 15 13.37 -2.91 10.61
N VAL A 16 13.00 -1.95 11.47
CA VAL A 16 12.81 -0.54 11.13
C VAL A 16 13.76 0.29 11.97
N ARG A 17 14.91 0.65 11.41
CA ARG A 17 15.93 1.45 12.09
C ARG A 17 16.93 2.04 11.10
N ARG A 18 17.81 2.91 11.56
CA ARG A 18 19.00 3.31 10.78
C ARG A 18 19.94 2.13 10.60
N ASP A 19 20.56 2.04 9.46
CA ASP A 19 21.52 0.98 9.08
C ASP A 19 20.94 -0.45 9.18
N ALA A 20 19.63 -0.59 8.94
CA ALA A 20 18.97 -1.90 8.95
C ALA A 20 19.53 -2.84 7.87
N VAL A 21 19.93 -2.28 6.71
CA VAL A 21 20.53 -3.04 5.60
C VAL A 21 21.81 -3.77 6.02
N ALA A 22 22.59 -3.24 6.97
CA ALA A 22 23.79 -3.91 7.47
C ALA A 22 23.53 -5.30 8.09
N GLY A 23 22.30 -5.54 8.58
CA GLY A 23 21.87 -6.84 9.11
C GLY A 23 21.32 -7.81 8.06
N LEU A 24 21.18 -7.38 6.80
CA LEU A 24 20.43 -8.16 5.80
C LEU A 24 21.10 -9.49 5.45
N SER A 25 22.44 -9.55 5.33
CA SER A 25 23.14 -10.81 5.06
C SER A 25 22.89 -11.86 6.15
N ALA A 26 22.91 -11.46 7.42
CA ALA A 26 22.60 -12.34 8.55
C ALA A 26 21.14 -12.79 8.55
N LEU A 27 20.22 -11.88 8.21
CA LEU A 27 18.81 -12.19 8.06
C LEU A 27 18.56 -13.22 6.96
N LEU A 28 19.17 -13.05 5.78
CA LEU A 28 19.03 -13.98 4.65
C LEU A 28 19.65 -15.37 4.94
N ALA A 29 20.60 -15.45 5.85
CA ALA A 29 21.20 -16.70 6.33
C ALA A 29 20.38 -17.37 7.45
N ASP A 30 19.28 -16.76 7.92
CA ASP A 30 18.43 -17.36 8.96
C ASP A 30 17.69 -18.57 8.39
N ARG A 31 17.80 -19.70 9.10
CA ARG A 31 17.21 -20.98 8.68
C ARG A 31 15.68 -20.97 8.57
N ARG A 32 15.01 -19.97 9.15
CA ARG A 32 13.56 -19.78 8.97
C ARG A 32 13.21 -19.12 7.63
N ILE A 33 14.21 -18.56 6.93
CA ILE A 33 14.08 -17.95 5.61
C ILE A 33 14.65 -18.89 4.54
N ALA A 34 15.88 -19.37 4.72
CA ALA A 34 16.53 -20.32 3.81
C ALA A 34 17.33 -21.34 4.62
N THR A 35 17.15 -22.65 4.34
CA THR A 35 17.75 -23.72 5.18
C THR A 35 19.22 -23.95 4.88
N GLU A 36 19.59 -24.10 3.63
CA GLU A 36 20.98 -24.32 3.16
C GLU A 36 21.21 -23.72 1.78
N GLY A 37 20.18 -23.08 1.22
CA GLY A 37 20.07 -22.88 -0.17
C GLY A 37 20.46 -21.49 -0.67
N ARG A 38 20.27 -21.38 -1.97
CA ARG A 38 20.53 -20.15 -2.71
C ARG A 38 19.43 -19.12 -2.41
N VAL A 39 19.84 -17.92 -2.02
CA VAL A 39 18.94 -16.77 -1.92
C VAL A 39 19.13 -15.90 -3.17
N ALA A 40 18.03 -15.63 -3.87
CA ALA A 40 18.01 -14.68 -4.98
C ALA A 40 17.87 -13.25 -4.46
N VAL A 41 18.39 -12.28 -5.22
CA VAL A 41 18.19 -10.86 -4.94
C VAL A 41 17.63 -10.18 -6.17
N ALA A 42 16.44 -9.60 -6.03
CA ALA A 42 15.79 -8.79 -7.06
C ALA A 42 15.91 -7.31 -6.70
N VAL A 43 16.50 -6.50 -7.55
CA VAL A 43 16.79 -5.10 -7.29
C VAL A 43 16.07 -4.18 -8.26
N GLY A 44 15.56 -3.06 -7.75
CA GLY A 44 15.13 -1.94 -8.57
C GLY A 44 16.28 -0.96 -8.83
N PRO A 45 16.11 -0.04 -9.77
CA PRO A 45 17.12 0.96 -10.12
C PRO A 45 17.44 1.90 -8.95
N GLY A 46 18.67 2.42 -8.93
CA GLY A 46 19.12 3.42 -7.97
C GLY A 46 19.56 2.82 -6.64
N GLN A 47 18.83 3.06 -5.56
CA GLN A 47 19.21 2.58 -4.23
C GLN A 47 19.27 1.05 -4.11
N GLY A 48 18.45 0.33 -4.88
CA GLY A 48 18.51 -1.14 -4.92
C GLY A 48 19.87 -1.65 -5.43
N ASP A 49 20.41 -1.03 -6.47
CA ASP A 49 21.75 -1.35 -6.99
C ASP A 49 22.83 -1.10 -5.95
N SER A 50 22.82 0.08 -5.28
CA SER A 50 23.78 0.44 -4.24
C SER A 50 23.77 -0.56 -3.07
N ILE A 51 22.58 -0.96 -2.62
CA ILE A 51 22.45 -1.93 -1.53
C ILE A 51 22.97 -3.31 -1.97
N ALA A 52 22.69 -3.73 -3.20
CA ALA A 52 23.16 -5.01 -3.71
C ALA A 52 24.70 -5.07 -3.82
N GLU A 53 25.35 -3.96 -4.12
CA GLU A 53 26.82 -3.83 -4.12
C GLU A 53 27.43 -3.94 -2.72
N GLU A 54 26.72 -3.48 -1.70
CA GLU A 54 27.14 -3.55 -0.29
C GLU A 54 26.95 -4.96 0.32
N LEU A 55 26.09 -5.80 -0.31
CA LEU A 55 25.81 -7.12 0.19
C LEU A 55 26.84 -8.13 -0.34
N GLU A 56 27.65 -8.68 0.55
CA GLU A 56 28.45 -9.88 0.27
C GLU A 56 27.53 -11.10 0.16
N LEU A 57 26.86 -11.22 -0.98
CA LEU A 57 25.98 -12.37 -1.24
C LEU A 57 26.82 -13.53 -1.81
N GLY A 58 26.96 -14.60 -1.06
CA GLY A 58 27.73 -15.79 -1.45
C GLY A 58 27.34 -16.33 -2.83
N SER A 59 26.48 -17.33 -2.94
CA SER A 59 26.04 -17.93 -4.22
C SER A 59 24.79 -17.27 -4.84
N GLY A 60 24.40 -16.09 -4.37
CA GLY A 60 23.21 -15.37 -4.82
C GLY A 60 23.29 -14.95 -6.29
N GLU A 61 22.16 -14.98 -7.00
CA GLU A 61 22.05 -14.38 -8.34
C GLU A 61 21.27 -13.07 -8.23
N LEU A 62 21.79 -12.04 -8.88
CA LEU A 62 21.18 -10.71 -8.93
C LEU A 62 20.24 -10.60 -10.15
N PHE A 63 18.97 -10.25 -9.87
CA PHE A 63 17.94 -10.00 -10.87
C PHE A 63 17.58 -8.53 -10.89
N ARG A 64 17.64 -7.88 -12.06
CA ARG A 64 17.20 -6.49 -12.20
C ARG A 64 15.73 -6.42 -12.57
N VAL A 65 14.96 -5.66 -11.82
CA VAL A 65 13.55 -5.38 -12.08
C VAL A 65 13.45 -4.04 -12.80
N SER A 66 13.20 -4.09 -14.10
CA SER A 66 13.15 -2.90 -14.98
C SER A 66 11.82 -2.17 -14.93
N ASP A 67 10.72 -2.91 -14.76
CA ASP A 67 9.35 -2.39 -14.84
C ASP A 67 8.42 -3.13 -13.86
N GLY A 68 7.17 -2.66 -13.76
CA GLY A 68 6.15 -3.21 -12.86
C GLY A 68 5.14 -4.14 -13.54
N THR A 69 5.51 -4.77 -14.66
CA THR A 69 4.58 -5.56 -15.46
C THR A 69 4.41 -6.99 -14.93
N VAL A 70 3.24 -7.58 -15.21
CA VAL A 70 2.98 -9.01 -14.96
C VAL A 70 4.01 -9.87 -15.70
N ASP A 71 4.38 -9.52 -16.91
CA ASP A 71 5.37 -10.27 -17.69
C ASP A 71 6.75 -10.31 -17.03
N THR A 72 7.21 -9.19 -16.48
CA THR A 72 8.47 -9.14 -15.73
C THR A 72 8.39 -10.00 -14.47
N ALA A 73 7.27 -9.95 -13.74
CA ALA A 73 7.06 -10.77 -12.55
C ALA A 73 7.02 -12.28 -12.90
N VAL A 74 6.32 -12.66 -13.98
CA VAL A 74 6.25 -14.05 -14.48
C VAL A 74 7.63 -14.55 -14.91
N ARG A 75 8.40 -13.74 -15.67
CA ARG A 75 9.76 -14.10 -16.07
C ARG A 75 10.66 -14.35 -14.84
N LEU A 76 10.61 -13.45 -13.86
CA LEU A 76 11.36 -13.62 -12.61
C LEU A 76 10.91 -14.90 -11.87
N GLY A 77 9.62 -15.14 -11.70
CA GLY A 77 9.10 -16.34 -11.03
C GLY A 77 9.55 -17.65 -11.70
N LYS A 78 9.57 -17.71 -13.04
CA LYS A 78 10.11 -18.84 -13.77
C LYS A 78 11.61 -19.06 -13.49
N ARG A 79 12.41 -17.99 -13.49
CA ARG A 79 13.84 -18.04 -13.19
C ARG A 79 14.10 -18.50 -11.75
N LEU A 80 13.34 -17.99 -10.78
CA LEU A 80 13.44 -18.41 -9.38
C LEU A 80 13.18 -19.90 -9.22
N ARG A 81 12.13 -20.42 -9.85
CA ARG A 81 11.80 -21.85 -9.81
C ARG A 81 12.87 -22.71 -10.49
N CYS A 82 13.34 -22.35 -11.68
CA CYS A 82 14.36 -23.11 -12.41
C CYS A 82 15.72 -23.07 -11.71
N GLY A 83 16.04 -22.00 -10.97
CA GLY A 83 17.30 -21.83 -10.26
C GLY A 83 17.38 -22.52 -8.91
N SER A 84 16.30 -23.19 -8.47
CA SER A 84 16.20 -23.85 -7.16
C SER A 84 16.54 -22.91 -6.00
N TYR A 85 16.01 -21.68 -6.04
CA TYR A 85 16.15 -20.74 -4.93
C TYR A 85 15.22 -21.11 -3.79
N GLU A 86 15.67 -20.94 -2.56
CA GLU A 86 14.88 -21.18 -1.36
C GLU A 86 14.18 -19.92 -0.85
N ALA A 87 14.72 -18.74 -1.18
CA ALA A 87 14.14 -17.46 -0.83
C ALA A 87 14.54 -16.38 -1.86
N VAL A 88 13.84 -15.25 -1.84
CA VAL A 88 14.22 -14.08 -2.62
C VAL A 88 14.12 -12.81 -1.78
N ALA A 89 15.12 -11.93 -1.86
CA ALA A 89 15.06 -10.58 -1.34
C ALA A 89 14.67 -9.61 -2.46
N GLY A 90 13.63 -8.81 -2.24
CA GLY A 90 13.24 -7.72 -3.15
C GLY A 90 13.68 -6.38 -2.56
N ILE A 91 14.65 -5.72 -3.20
CA ILE A 91 15.29 -4.50 -2.73
C ILE A 91 14.91 -3.33 -3.64
N GLY A 92 14.10 -2.42 -3.14
CA GLY A 92 13.65 -1.28 -3.94
C GLY A 92 12.39 -0.61 -3.42
N GLY A 93 11.76 0.18 -4.27
CA GLY A 93 10.45 0.78 -4.02
C GLY A 93 9.30 -0.20 -4.32
N GLY A 94 8.07 0.28 -4.19
CA GLY A 94 6.86 -0.53 -4.32
C GLY A 94 6.81 -1.39 -5.59
N ARG A 95 7.19 -0.84 -6.75
CA ARG A 95 7.26 -1.59 -8.02
C ARG A 95 8.13 -2.85 -7.92
N THR A 96 9.35 -2.70 -7.40
CA THR A 96 10.28 -3.83 -7.24
C THR A 96 9.76 -4.86 -6.26
N ILE A 97 9.19 -4.39 -5.15
CA ILE A 97 8.60 -5.24 -4.11
C ILE A 97 7.42 -6.02 -4.69
N ASP A 98 6.52 -5.39 -5.43
CA ASP A 98 5.35 -6.04 -6.01
C ASP A 98 5.72 -7.11 -7.05
N VAL A 99 6.65 -6.79 -7.95
CA VAL A 99 7.19 -7.76 -8.93
C VAL A 99 7.81 -8.96 -8.21
N THR A 100 8.60 -8.70 -7.16
CA THR A 100 9.29 -9.77 -6.41
C THR A 100 8.31 -10.60 -5.59
N LYS A 101 7.30 -10.00 -4.95
CA LYS A 101 6.24 -10.73 -4.23
C LYS A 101 5.48 -11.68 -5.15
N PHE A 102 5.06 -11.17 -6.31
CA PHE A 102 4.36 -12.00 -7.29
C PHE A 102 5.24 -13.17 -7.79
N ALA A 103 6.49 -12.87 -8.12
CA ALA A 103 7.45 -13.87 -8.58
C ALA A 103 7.74 -14.94 -7.51
N ALA A 104 7.92 -14.53 -6.25
CA ALA A 104 8.11 -15.42 -5.10
C ALA A 104 6.88 -16.31 -4.87
N HIS A 105 5.68 -15.73 -4.91
CA HIS A 105 4.43 -16.46 -4.80
C HIS A 105 4.28 -17.53 -5.89
N MET A 106 4.57 -17.17 -7.15
CA MET A 106 4.58 -18.13 -8.27
C MET A 106 5.61 -19.25 -8.08
N ALA A 107 6.77 -18.92 -7.52
CA ALA A 107 7.83 -19.88 -7.28
C ALA A 107 7.59 -20.77 -6.05
N GLY A 108 6.67 -20.36 -5.16
CA GLY A 108 6.37 -21.05 -3.91
C GLY A 108 7.47 -20.89 -2.85
N ILE A 109 8.22 -19.77 -2.88
CA ILE A 109 9.32 -19.46 -1.97
C ILE A 109 9.02 -18.21 -1.13
N PRO A 110 9.58 -18.09 0.09
CA PRO A 110 9.46 -16.89 0.91
C PRO A 110 10.17 -15.68 0.28
N MET A 111 9.65 -14.49 0.59
CA MET A 111 10.21 -13.23 0.14
C MET A 111 10.56 -12.34 1.33
N VAL A 112 11.74 -11.72 1.29
CA VAL A 112 12.16 -10.62 2.18
C VAL A 112 11.99 -9.30 1.44
N ALA A 113 11.21 -8.39 1.98
CA ALA A 113 11.03 -7.05 1.43
C ALA A 113 12.04 -6.07 2.06
N VAL A 114 12.87 -5.43 1.24
CA VAL A 114 13.79 -4.36 1.66
C VAL A 114 13.33 -3.07 1.01
N ALA A 115 12.56 -2.29 1.77
CA ALA A 115 11.93 -1.09 1.26
C ALA A 115 12.90 0.10 1.23
N THR A 116 13.12 0.69 0.07
CA THR A 116 13.94 1.91 -0.10
C THR A 116 13.11 3.19 -0.08
N ASN A 117 11.80 3.08 -0.01
CA ASN A 117 10.86 4.17 0.25
C ASN A 117 9.58 3.62 0.88
N LEU A 118 8.72 4.51 1.37
CA LEU A 118 7.50 4.19 2.10
C LEU A 118 6.26 4.76 1.37
N SER A 119 6.10 4.47 0.09
CA SER A 119 5.04 5.09 -0.73
C SER A 119 3.64 4.52 -0.51
N HIS A 120 3.52 3.28 -0.06
CA HIS A 120 2.26 2.59 0.24
C HIS A 120 2.50 1.27 0.99
N ASP A 121 1.44 0.65 1.51
CA ASP A 121 1.45 -0.58 2.30
C ASP A 121 1.90 -1.84 1.53
N GLY A 122 2.07 -1.75 0.23
CA GLY A 122 2.62 -2.81 -0.62
C GLY A 122 3.94 -3.40 -0.13
N ILE A 123 4.67 -2.71 0.75
CA ILE A 123 5.89 -3.24 1.38
C ILE A 123 5.65 -4.48 2.25
N ALA A 124 4.44 -4.65 2.76
CA ALA A 124 4.06 -5.75 3.65
C ALA A 124 2.75 -6.44 3.27
N SER A 125 1.95 -5.87 2.39
CA SER A 125 0.62 -6.39 2.08
C SER A 125 0.66 -7.71 1.30
N PRO A 126 -0.40 -8.57 1.44
CA PRO A 126 -0.56 -9.78 0.65
C PRO A 126 -1.12 -9.49 -0.76
N VAL A 127 -0.77 -8.34 -1.32
CA VAL A 127 -1.23 -7.87 -2.64
C VAL A 127 -0.04 -7.36 -3.44
N SER A 128 0.01 -7.68 -4.73
CA SER A 128 0.92 -7.08 -5.71
C SER A 128 0.11 -6.30 -6.73
N SER A 129 0.47 -5.03 -6.94
CA SER A 129 -0.11 -4.17 -7.96
C SER A 129 0.78 -4.15 -9.19
N LEU A 130 0.34 -4.75 -10.30
CA LEU A 130 1.13 -4.93 -11.51
C LEU A 130 0.40 -4.40 -12.75
N GLU A 131 1.17 -3.94 -13.71
CA GLU A 131 0.67 -3.46 -14.99
C GLU A 131 0.46 -4.65 -15.95
N HIS A 132 -0.65 -4.65 -16.66
CA HIS A 132 -0.97 -5.60 -17.73
C HIS A 132 -1.66 -4.88 -18.90
N GLU A 133 -1.98 -5.59 -19.99
CA GLU A 133 -2.51 -5.00 -21.24
C GLU A 133 -3.76 -4.14 -21.03
N SER A 134 -4.61 -4.46 -20.06
CA SER A 134 -5.84 -3.71 -19.77
C SER A 134 -5.69 -2.70 -18.61
N GLY A 135 -4.46 -2.35 -18.20
CA GLY A 135 -4.18 -1.39 -17.13
C GLY A 135 -3.53 -2.03 -15.91
N ARG A 136 -3.67 -1.40 -14.75
CA ARG A 136 -3.11 -1.90 -13.49
C ARG A 136 -4.07 -2.83 -12.78
N GLY A 137 -3.58 -4.01 -12.38
CA GLY A 137 -4.35 -5.03 -11.64
C GLY A 137 -3.74 -5.33 -10.27
N SER A 138 -4.60 -5.72 -9.32
CA SER A 138 -4.21 -6.17 -7.98
C SER A 138 -4.31 -7.70 -7.89
N PHE A 139 -3.21 -8.34 -7.49
CA PHE A 139 -3.07 -9.79 -7.42
C PHE A 139 -2.83 -10.22 -5.98
N GLY A 140 -3.62 -11.17 -5.48
CA GLY A 140 -3.41 -11.80 -4.18
C GLY A 140 -2.13 -12.66 -4.20
N VAL A 141 -1.23 -12.43 -3.26
CA VAL A 141 0.07 -13.11 -3.13
C VAL A 141 0.36 -13.40 -1.66
N ALA A 142 1.40 -14.20 -1.38
CA ALA A 142 1.90 -14.32 -0.01
C ALA A 142 2.52 -12.99 0.44
N MET A 143 2.29 -12.60 1.69
CA MET A 143 2.98 -11.46 2.26
C MET A 143 4.47 -11.78 2.49
N PRO A 144 5.36 -10.78 2.56
CA PRO A 144 6.76 -10.99 2.88
C PRO A 144 6.94 -11.65 4.26
N VAL A 145 7.88 -12.60 4.37
CA VAL A 145 8.24 -13.21 5.66
C VAL A 145 9.11 -12.29 6.53
N ALA A 146 9.74 -11.30 5.91
CA ALA A 146 10.47 -10.25 6.61
C ALA A 146 10.32 -8.92 5.87
N VAL A 147 10.30 -7.82 6.65
CA VAL A 147 10.29 -6.45 6.14
C VAL A 147 11.44 -5.70 6.79
N VAL A 148 12.32 -5.16 5.94
CA VAL A 148 13.48 -4.35 6.36
C VAL A 148 13.28 -2.94 5.81
N VAL A 149 13.31 -1.97 6.71
CA VAL A 149 13.21 -0.54 6.39
C VAL A 149 14.41 0.17 6.99
N ASP A 150 15.32 0.59 6.12
CA ASP A 150 16.47 1.40 6.55
C ASP A 150 16.09 2.88 6.48
N LEU A 151 16.01 3.53 7.66
CA LEU A 151 15.60 4.93 7.76
C LEU A 151 16.54 5.88 7.02
N GLY A 152 17.83 5.55 6.96
CA GLY A 152 18.81 6.34 6.19
C GLY A 152 18.52 6.29 4.69
N ARG A 153 18.18 5.11 4.18
CA ARG A 153 17.80 4.89 2.76
C ARG A 153 16.47 5.54 2.42
N VAL A 154 15.47 5.39 3.29
CA VAL A 154 14.16 6.03 3.11
C VAL A 154 14.29 7.55 3.07
N ARG A 155 15.10 8.14 3.93
CA ARG A 155 15.32 9.60 3.94
C ARG A 155 16.06 10.13 2.72
N SER A 156 16.86 9.30 2.06
CA SER A 156 17.51 9.68 0.79
C SER A 156 16.59 9.47 -0.44
N ALA A 157 15.43 8.86 -0.26
CA ALA A 157 14.42 8.77 -1.30
C ALA A 157 13.69 10.12 -1.53
N PRO A 158 13.07 10.33 -2.68
CA PRO A 158 12.25 11.51 -2.91
C PRO A 158 11.16 11.65 -1.83
N ALA A 159 11.14 12.79 -1.11
CA ALA A 159 10.22 13.04 0.00
C ALA A 159 8.74 12.83 -0.38
N ARG A 160 8.38 13.10 -1.65
CA ARG A 160 7.03 12.87 -2.18
C ARG A 160 6.59 11.40 -2.03
N LEU A 161 7.49 10.44 -2.18
CA LEU A 161 7.18 9.01 -2.02
C LEU A 161 6.90 8.67 -0.55
N VAL A 162 7.65 9.24 0.39
CA VAL A 162 7.41 9.03 1.83
C VAL A 162 6.09 9.67 2.24
N ARG A 163 5.80 10.88 1.76
CA ARG A 163 4.53 11.56 1.99
C ARG A 163 3.34 10.73 1.47
N SER A 164 3.50 10.14 0.28
CA SER A 164 2.48 9.26 -0.29
C SER A 164 2.05 8.16 0.70
N GLY A 165 2.98 7.54 1.43
CA GLY A 165 2.64 6.54 2.44
C GLY A 165 1.75 7.07 3.58
N VAL A 166 1.88 8.35 3.95
CA VAL A 166 0.99 8.98 4.94
C VAL A 166 -0.45 8.99 4.43
N GLY A 167 -0.67 9.41 3.19
CA GLY A 167 -2.01 9.42 2.57
C GLY A 167 -2.61 8.02 2.46
N ASP A 168 -1.77 7.03 2.11
CA ASP A 168 -2.17 5.63 2.01
C ASP A 168 -2.63 5.06 3.36
N VAL A 169 -1.83 5.21 4.41
CA VAL A 169 -2.20 4.74 5.76
C VAL A 169 -3.43 5.46 6.32
N VAL A 170 -3.53 6.76 6.15
CA VAL A 170 -4.66 7.55 6.68
C VAL A 170 -5.97 7.16 5.98
N SER A 171 -5.93 6.70 4.72
CA SER A 171 -7.10 6.22 3.98
C SER A 171 -7.78 5.01 4.65
N ASN A 172 -7.06 4.23 5.48
CA ASN A 172 -7.63 3.13 6.23
C ASN A 172 -8.84 3.54 7.10
N LEU A 173 -8.89 4.79 7.57
CA LEU A 173 -10.05 5.29 8.33
C LEU A 173 -11.32 5.33 7.49
N SER A 174 -11.19 5.72 6.23
CA SER A 174 -12.28 5.71 5.26
C SER A 174 -12.67 4.29 4.87
N ALA A 175 -11.69 3.44 4.57
CA ALA A 175 -11.92 2.04 4.25
C ALA A 175 -12.60 1.26 5.39
N ALA A 176 -12.17 1.48 6.63
CA ALA A 176 -12.78 0.90 7.83
C ALA A 176 -14.24 1.33 7.99
N ALA A 177 -14.56 2.61 7.73
CA ALA A 177 -15.93 3.12 7.80
C ALA A 177 -16.81 2.51 6.70
N ASP A 178 -16.26 2.26 5.50
CA ASP A 178 -16.96 1.57 4.42
C ASP A 178 -17.23 0.11 4.75
N TRP A 179 -16.28 -0.60 5.35
CA TRP A 179 -16.49 -1.98 5.77
C TRP A 179 -17.58 -2.10 6.82
N GLU A 180 -17.61 -1.18 7.79
CA GLU A 180 -18.72 -1.10 8.77
C GLU A 180 -20.06 -0.74 8.11
N LEU A 181 -20.05 0.15 7.11
CA LEU A 181 -21.24 0.49 6.35
C LEU A 181 -21.77 -0.75 5.59
N ALA A 182 -20.89 -1.46 4.89
CA ALA A 182 -21.24 -2.70 4.19
C ALA A 182 -21.81 -3.76 5.15
N HIS A 183 -21.20 -3.93 6.32
CA HIS A 183 -21.73 -4.82 7.35
C HIS A 183 -23.16 -4.47 7.75
N ARG A 184 -23.43 -3.19 8.04
CA ARG A 184 -24.76 -2.74 8.44
C ARG A 184 -25.81 -2.87 7.34
N GLN A 185 -25.43 -2.63 6.07
CA GLN A 185 -26.37 -2.56 4.96
C GLN A 185 -26.57 -3.89 4.24
N THR A 186 -25.51 -4.70 4.14
CA THR A 186 -25.52 -5.94 3.34
C THR A 186 -25.28 -7.20 4.17
N GLY A 187 -24.91 -7.06 5.45
CA GLY A 187 -24.53 -8.19 6.30
C GLY A 187 -23.13 -8.73 6.00
N GLU A 188 -22.29 -7.99 5.25
CA GLU A 188 -20.90 -8.39 4.99
C GLU A 188 -20.15 -8.64 6.30
N PRO A 189 -19.48 -9.80 6.47
CA PRO A 189 -18.79 -10.10 7.71
C PRO A 189 -17.58 -9.18 7.93
N ILE A 190 -17.39 -8.73 9.17
CA ILE A 190 -16.21 -7.97 9.60
C ILE A 190 -15.30 -8.86 10.44
N ASP A 191 -14.00 -8.81 10.14
CA ASP A 191 -12.97 -9.28 11.04
C ASP A 191 -12.56 -8.14 11.99
N GLY A 192 -12.97 -8.26 13.27
CA GLY A 192 -12.72 -7.21 14.27
C GLY A 192 -11.24 -6.95 14.54
N LEU A 193 -10.37 -7.98 14.44
CA LEU A 193 -8.93 -7.82 14.60
C LEU A 193 -8.35 -7.04 13.41
N ALA A 194 -8.71 -7.39 12.19
CA ALA A 194 -8.27 -6.68 10.99
C ALA A 194 -8.70 -5.20 11.01
N LEU A 195 -9.95 -4.95 11.38
CA LEU A 195 -10.48 -3.59 11.51
C LEU A 195 -9.72 -2.77 12.55
N MET A 196 -9.44 -3.37 13.72
CA MET A 196 -8.68 -2.73 14.79
C MET A 196 -7.25 -2.40 14.32
N LEU A 197 -6.56 -3.33 13.65
CA LEU A 197 -5.20 -3.13 13.16
C LEU A 197 -5.13 -1.98 12.14
N ALA A 198 -6.02 -1.95 11.16
CA ALA A 198 -6.05 -0.90 10.15
C ALA A 198 -6.33 0.49 10.76
N ARG A 199 -7.27 0.56 11.71
CA ARG A 199 -7.55 1.81 12.44
C ARG A 199 -6.36 2.27 13.28
N SER A 200 -5.73 1.35 14.03
CA SER A 200 -4.57 1.67 14.86
C SER A 200 -3.40 2.20 14.01
N ALA A 201 -3.16 1.60 12.83
CA ALA A 201 -2.17 2.08 11.89
C ALA A 201 -2.44 3.54 11.47
N ALA A 202 -3.67 3.83 11.07
CA ALA A 202 -4.05 5.17 10.61
C ALA A 202 -4.02 6.21 11.73
N GLU A 203 -4.56 5.88 12.92
CA GLU A 203 -4.58 6.79 14.08
C GLU A 203 -3.16 7.10 14.57
N ALA A 204 -2.22 6.13 14.52
CA ALA A 204 -0.83 6.37 14.86
C ALA A 204 -0.21 7.47 13.98
N VAL A 205 -0.38 7.39 12.66
CA VAL A 205 0.14 8.39 11.71
C VAL A 205 -0.62 9.71 11.81
N LEU A 206 -1.94 9.66 11.95
CA LEU A 206 -2.83 10.83 12.03
C LEU A 206 -2.43 11.75 13.18
N HIS A 207 -2.11 11.17 14.34
CA HIS A 207 -1.81 11.90 15.57
C HIS A 207 -0.30 12.08 15.85
N GLN A 208 0.59 11.46 15.05
CA GLN A 208 2.03 11.62 15.22
C GLN A 208 2.42 13.09 14.99
N PRO A 209 2.99 13.79 15.99
CA PRO A 209 3.48 15.14 15.80
C PRO A 209 4.77 15.17 14.95
N GLY A 210 5.02 16.29 14.30
CA GLY A 210 6.22 16.50 13.48
C GLY A 210 5.97 16.26 11.99
N SER A 211 7.03 16.08 11.24
CA SER A 211 7.01 15.89 9.79
C SER A 211 7.85 14.67 9.39
N ILE A 212 7.78 14.28 8.13
CA ILE A 212 8.59 13.19 7.55
C ILE A 212 10.11 13.44 7.63
N GLU A 213 10.51 14.61 8.08
CA GLU A 213 11.94 14.95 8.31
C GLU A 213 12.47 14.32 9.60
N SER A 214 11.61 13.84 10.50
CA SER A 214 12.04 13.18 11.73
C SER A 214 12.01 11.65 11.58
N ASP A 215 12.99 10.98 12.21
CA ASP A 215 13.06 9.52 12.21
C ASP A 215 11.87 8.91 12.95
N GLU A 216 11.35 9.58 13.97
CA GLU A 216 10.19 9.13 14.73
C GLU A 216 8.93 9.04 13.83
N VAL A 217 8.69 10.07 13.01
CA VAL A 217 7.55 10.07 12.08
C VAL A 217 7.73 9.00 11.01
N VAL A 218 8.94 8.85 10.46
CA VAL A 218 9.23 7.83 9.43
C VAL A 218 9.13 6.41 10.02
N THR A 219 9.56 6.22 11.27
CA THR A 219 9.41 4.94 11.97
C THR A 219 7.93 4.58 12.17
N VAL A 220 7.14 5.50 12.72
CA VAL A 220 5.70 5.30 12.91
C VAL A 220 5.00 5.01 11.57
N LEU A 221 5.38 5.72 10.51
CA LEU A 221 4.85 5.47 9.17
C LEU A 221 5.20 4.06 8.66
N ALA A 222 6.46 3.64 8.80
CA ALA A 222 6.89 2.31 8.37
C ALA A 222 6.13 1.20 9.12
N GLU A 223 6.03 1.31 10.44
CA GLU A 223 5.28 0.38 11.28
C GLU A 223 3.78 0.36 10.93
N ALA A 224 3.18 1.51 10.64
CA ALA A 224 1.79 1.64 10.24
C ALA A 224 1.52 0.99 8.87
N LEU A 225 2.40 1.16 7.89
CA LEU A 225 2.32 0.47 6.59
C LEU A 225 2.41 -1.06 6.73
N VAL A 226 3.30 -1.55 7.60
CA VAL A 226 3.39 -2.97 7.92
C VAL A 226 2.10 -3.47 8.60
N LEU A 227 1.57 -2.70 9.54
CA LEU A 227 0.34 -3.03 10.26
C LEU A 227 -0.87 -3.09 9.31
N SER A 228 -0.94 -2.18 8.32
CA SER A 228 -1.94 -2.23 7.24
C SER A 228 -1.86 -3.53 6.43
N GLY A 229 -0.65 -3.96 6.07
CA GLY A 229 -0.43 -5.25 5.39
C GLY A 229 -0.89 -6.44 6.24
N ILE A 230 -0.59 -6.45 7.53
CA ILE A 230 -1.05 -7.48 8.47
C ILE A 230 -2.59 -7.47 8.58
N ALA A 231 -3.23 -6.30 8.64
CA ALA A 231 -4.68 -6.17 8.68
C ALA A 231 -5.34 -6.84 7.46
N MET A 232 -4.81 -6.60 6.25
CA MET A 232 -5.29 -7.25 5.03
C MET A 232 -5.07 -8.77 5.05
N SER A 233 -3.94 -9.22 5.57
CA SER A 233 -3.64 -10.65 5.72
C SER A 233 -4.61 -11.34 6.68
N VAL A 234 -4.93 -10.70 7.82
CA VAL A 234 -5.92 -11.17 8.81
C VAL A 234 -7.32 -11.25 8.21
N ALA A 235 -7.71 -10.24 7.44
CA ALA A 235 -9.01 -10.17 6.77
C ALA A 235 -9.14 -11.15 5.58
N GLY A 236 -8.02 -11.60 5.01
CA GLY A 236 -8.01 -12.35 3.75
C GLY A 236 -8.49 -11.52 2.54
N SER A 237 -8.51 -10.21 2.68
CA SER A 237 -8.93 -9.25 1.65
C SER A 237 -8.34 -7.87 1.91
N SER A 238 -8.41 -6.97 0.92
CA SER A 238 -7.99 -5.58 1.09
C SER A 238 -9.03 -4.70 1.82
N ARG A 239 -10.15 -5.26 2.28
CA ARG A 239 -11.27 -4.53 2.90
C ARG A 239 -10.87 -3.56 4.01
N PRO A 240 -9.98 -3.92 4.97
CA PRO A 240 -9.62 -3.02 6.06
C PRO A 240 -8.85 -1.76 5.62
N CYS A 241 -8.19 -1.79 4.44
CA CYS A 241 -7.32 -0.73 3.96
C CYS A 241 -7.75 -0.15 2.59
N SER A 242 -8.88 -0.60 2.02
CA SER A 242 -9.29 -0.21 0.67
C SER A 242 -10.82 -0.19 0.58
N GLY A 243 -11.40 0.99 0.56
CA GLY A 243 -12.82 1.27 0.42
C GLY A 243 -13.13 2.10 -0.82
N GLY A 244 -14.11 2.99 -0.74
CA GLY A 244 -14.46 3.95 -1.78
C GLY A 244 -13.33 4.92 -2.11
N ASP A 245 -12.46 5.20 -1.15
CA ASP A 245 -11.20 5.91 -1.34
C ASP A 245 -10.35 5.31 -2.47
N HIS A 246 -10.18 4.00 -2.45
CA HIS A 246 -9.42 3.28 -3.46
C HIS A 246 -10.23 3.01 -4.75
N GLU A 247 -11.55 2.98 -4.70
CA GLU A 247 -12.36 2.97 -5.92
C GLU A 247 -12.17 4.26 -6.71
N VAL A 248 -12.18 5.42 -6.03
CA VAL A 248 -11.86 6.72 -6.64
C VAL A 248 -10.44 6.73 -7.19
N LEU A 249 -9.45 6.24 -6.42
CA LEU A 249 -8.07 6.10 -6.87
C LEU A 249 -7.97 5.27 -8.15
N HIS A 250 -8.57 4.08 -8.18
CA HIS A 250 -8.53 3.21 -9.36
C HIS A 250 -9.24 3.82 -10.56
N ALA A 251 -10.33 4.55 -10.35
CA ALA A 251 -11.01 5.28 -11.41
C ALA A 251 -10.11 6.38 -12.00
N ILE A 252 -9.37 7.10 -11.15
CA ILE A 252 -8.39 8.09 -11.61
C ILE A 252 -7.27 7.41 -12.40
N ASP A 253 -6.68 6.33 -11.88
CA ASP A 253 -5.62 5.58 -12.59
C ASP A 253 -6.07 5.07 -13.96
N GLN A 254 -7.35 4.64 -14.10
CA GLN A 254 -7.90 4.16 -15.37
C GLN A 254 -8.20 5.28 -16.37
N LEU A 255 -8.76 6.38 -15.90
CA LEU A 255 -9.23 7.48 -16.77
C LEU A 255 -8.17 8.54 -17.03
N PHE A 256 -7.27 8.74 -16.08
CA PHE A 256 -6.25 9.79 -16.06
C PHE A 256 -4.93 9.23 -15.52
N PRO A 257 -4.27 8.31 -16.25
CA PRO A 257 -3.05 7.66 -15.77
C PRO A 257 -1.94 8.67 -15.46
N ASP A 258 -1.05 8.29 -14.55
CA ASP A 258 0.10 9.09 -14.12
C ASP A 258 -0.23 10.44 -13.47
N THR A 259 -1.46 10.63 -13.00
CA THR A 259 -1.92 11.87 -12.35
C THR A 259 -1.14 12.16 -11.07
N ALA A 260 -1.07 11.19 -10.14
CA ALA A 260 -0.38 11.35 -8.86
C ALA A 260 0.07 9.99 -8.29
N ASN A 261 0.82 10.01 -7.17
CA ASN A 261 1.22 8.76 -6.51
C ASN A 261 0.02 8.09 -5.81
N HIS A 262 0.10 6.78 -5.63
CA HIS A 262 -0.94 5.95 -5.03
C HIS A 262 -1.53 6.55 -3.73
N GLY A 263 -0.70 6.84 -2.73
CA GLY A 263 -1.20 7.38 -1.47
C GLY A 263 -1.65 8.85 -1.54
N GLU A 264 -1.20 9.62 -2.53
CA GLU A 264 -1.75 10.95 -2.79
C GLU A 264 -3.21 10.84 -3.25
N LEU A 265 -3.49 9.91 -4.16
CA LEU A 265 -4.84 9.61 -4.64
C LEU A 265 -5.71 9.01 -3.53
N ALA A 266 -5.15 8.06 -2.75
CA ALA A 266 -5.85 7.44 -1.62
C ALA A 266 -6.24 8.49 -0.56
N GLY A 267 -5.35 9.44 -0.25
CA GLY A 267 -5.61 10.53 0.69
C GLY A 267 -6.74 11.45 0.24
N VAL A 268 -6.75 11.86 -1.03
CA VAL A 268 -7.83 12.68 -1.61
C VAL A 268 -9.14 11.89 -1.62
N GLY A 269 -9.10 10.62 -2.04
CA GLY A 269 -10.27 9.73 -2.03
C GLY A 269 -10.84 9.54 -0.63
N ALA A 270 -9.99 9.33 0.38
CA ALA A 270 -10.41 9.18 1.77
C ALA A 270 -11.07 10.44 2.33
N LEU A 271 -10.50 11.60 2.03
CA LEU A 271 -11.06 12.89 2.44
C LEU A 271 -12.43 13.12 1.79
N PHE A 272 -12.56 12.84 0.48
CA PHE A 272 -13.82 12.93 -0.24
C PHE A 272 -14.88 11.96 0.29
N CYS A 273 -14.54 10.68 0.47
CA CYS A 273 -15.48 9.69 1.01
C CYS A 273 -15.90 10.02 2.45
N THR A 274 -14.99 10.58 3.26
CA THR A 274 -15.32 11.07 4.61
C THR A 274 -16.27 12.26 4.56
N PHE A 275 -16.09 13.17 3.61
CA PHE A 275 -17.03 14.27 3.35
C PHE A 275 -18.42 13.73 2.97
N LEU A 276 -18.52 12.76 2.07
CA LEU A 276 -19.78 12.13 1.67
C LEU A 276 -20.55 11.52 2.85
N ARG A 277 -19.85 11.01 3.88
CA ARG A 277 -20.45 10.46 5.11
C ARG A 277 -20.99 11.54 6.06
N GLY A 278 -20.68 12.81 5.82
CA GLY A 278 -21.04 13.91 6.71
C GLY A 278 -20.26 13.93 8.04
N ASP A 279 -19.14 13.19 8.14
CA ASP A 279 -18.28 13.18 9.33
C ASP A 279 -17.30 14.37 9.27
N SER A 280 -17.79 15.53 9.74
CA SER A 280 -17.03 16.78 9.69
C SER A 280 -15.77 16.72 10.57
N LEU A 281 -15.84 16.12 11.76
CA LEU A 281 -14.70 16.03 12.67
C LEU A 281 -13.57 15.17 12.08
N ARG A 282 -13.92 14.00 11.55
CA ARG A 282 -12.95 13.12 10.91
C ARG A 282 -12.36 13.76 9.66
N ARG A 283 -13.18 14.41 8.85
CA ARG A 283 -12.73 15.15 7.65
C ARG A 283 -11.71 16.23 8.03
N GLU A 284 -11.99 17.04 9.04
CA GLU A 284 -11.08 18.09 9.49
C GLU A 284 -9.75 17.51 10.00
N THR A 285 -9.80 16.42 10.75
CA THR A 285 -8.60 15.75 11.27
C THR A 285 -7.75 15.16 10.14
N ILE A 286 -8.35 14.48 9.17
CA ILE A 286 -7.66 13.96 7.97
C ILE A 286 -7.09 15.11 7.15
N SER A 287 -7.88 16.16 6.88
CA SER A 287 -7.44 17.33 6.13
C SER A 287 -6.22 18.01 6.78
N ALA A 288 -6.23 18.16 8.11
CA ALA A 288 -5.12 18.74 8.87
C ALA A 288 -3.85 17.86 8.77
N CYS A 289 -3.99 16.54 8.84
CA CYS A 289 -2.88 15.60 8.66
C CYS A 289 -2.28 15.70 7.24
N LEU A 290 -3.11 15.63 6.21
CA LEU A 290 -2.66 15.76 4.83
C LEU A 290 -1.95 17.09 4.59
N ALA A 291 -2.52 18.20 5.09
CA ALA A 291 -1.91 19.54 5.00
C ALA A 291 -0.55 19.61 5.70
N ARG A 292 -0.44 19.05 6.93
CA ARG A 292 0.82 19.02 7.70
C ARG A 292 1.95 18.36 6.96
N HIS A 293 1.65 17.32 6.17
CA HIS A 293 2.63 16.59 5.38
C HIS A 293 2.73 17.07 3.93
N GLY A 294 2.04 18.16 3.55
CA GLY A 294 2.08 18.73 2.19
C GLY A 294 1.48 17.79 1.13
N LEU A 295 0.47 17.03 1.52
CA LEU A 295 -0.28 16.13 0.64
C LEU A 295 -1.48 16.85 0.00
N PRO A 296 -1.88 16.44 -1.21
CA PRO A 296 -3.06 16.96 -1.87
C PRO A 296 -4.34 16.70 -1.07
N ARG A 297 -5.29 17.64 -1.14
CA ARG A 297 -6.58 17.58 -0.47
C ARG A 297 -7.75 17.83 -1.41
N THR A 298 -7.48 18.34 -2.60
CA THR A 298 -8.50 18.67 -3.61
C THR A 298 -8.12 18.06 -4.97
N PRO A 299 -9.09 17.94 -5.91
CA PRO A 299 -8.79 17.53 -7.27
C PRO A 299 -7.72 18.40 -7.94
N ALA A 300 -7.76 19.72 -7.72
CA ALA A 300 -6.79 20.65 -8.31
C ALA A 300 -5.35 20.39 -7.82
N ASP A 301 -5.18 19.95 -6.56
CA ASP A 301 -3.86 19.62 -6.00
C ASP A 301 -3.20 18.41 -6.68
N ILE A 302 -4.01 17.53 -7.28
CA ILE A 302 -3.54 16.38 -8.08
C ILE A 302 -3.59 16.67 -9.59
N GLY A 303 -3.86 17.90 -10.00
CA GLY A 303 -3.87 18.31 -11.40
C GLY A 303 -5.14 17.99 -12.17
N LEU A 304 -6.23 17.59 -11.51
CA LEU A 304 -7.52 17.32 -12.11
C LEU A 304 -8.47 18.52 -11.95
N SER A 305 -9.22 18.82 -12.99
CA SER A 305 -10.39 19.69 -12.89
C SER A 305 -11.51 19.01 -12.08
N THR A 306 -12.44 19.82 -11.56
CA THR A 306 -13.66 19.33 -10.91
C THR A 306 -14.44 18.36 -11.81
N ALA A 307 -14.54 18.66 -13.11
CA ALA A 307 -15.24 17.80 -14.07
C ALA A 307 -14.55 16.45 -14.31
N GLU A 308 -13.22 16.41 -14.34
CA GLU A 308 -12.46 15.15 -14.46
C GLU A 308 -12.59 14.30 -13.20
N PHE A 309 -12.50 14.92 -12.02
CA PHE A 309 -12.70 14.21 -10.77
C PHE A 309 -14.14 13.69 -10.63
N THR A 310 -15.16 14.46 -11.08
CA THR A 310 -16.55 14.00 -11.14
C THR A 310 -16.70 12.73 -11.99
N LYS A 311 -16.03 12.70 -13.18
CA LYS A 311 -16.02 11.48 -14.01
C LYS A 311 -15.40 10.30 -13.30
N ALA A 312 -14.31 10.50 -12.57
CA ALA A 312 -13.68 9.45 -11.79
C ALA A 312 -14.61 8.96 -10.67
N VAL A 313 -15.25 9.84 -9.92
CA VAL A 313 -16.22 9.48 -8.87
C VAL A 313 -17.39 8.67 -9.43
N ALA A 314 -17.98 9.09 -10.54
CA ALA A 314 -19.07 8.36 -11.18
C ALA A 314 -18.64 6.98 -11.72
N HIS A 315 -17.37 6.83 -12.11
CA HIS A 315 -16.81 5.57 -12.60
C HIS A 315 -16.32 4.64 -11.46
N ALA A 316 -16.02 5.18 -10.30
CA ALA A 316 -15.38 4.49 -9.19
C ALA A 316 -16.03 3.15 -8.79
N PRO A 317 -17.38 3.03 -8.66
CA PRO A 317 -18.04 1.75 -8.35
C PRO A 317 -17.76 0.65 -9.37
N ALA A 318 -17.54 1.00 -10.64
CA ALA A 318 -17.24 0.02 -11.69
C ALA A 318 -15.82 -0.56 -11.59
N THR A 319 -14.92 0.06 -10.84
CA THR A 319 -13.54 -0.42 -10.67
C THR A 319 -13.44 -1.65 -9.77
N ARG A 320 -14.42 -1.86 -8.88
CA ARG A 320 -14.48 -3.01 -7.96
C ARG A 320 -15.90 -3.55 -7.83
N PRO A 321 -16.44 -4.21 -8.85
CA PRO A 321 -17.80 -4.76 -8.83
C PRO A 321 -18.02 -5.67 -7.62
N GLY A 322 -19.11 -5.44 -6.89
CA GLY A 322 -19.50 -6.22 -5.71
C GLY A 322 -18.90 -5.74 -4.38
N ARG A 323 -18.11 -4.66 -4.39
CA ARG A 323 -17.71 -3.97 -3.16
C ARG A 323 -18.78 -2.94 -2.80
N TYR A 324 -19.22 -2.93 -1.54
CA TYR A 324 -20.19 -1.94 -1.07
C TYR A 324 -19.48 -0.89 -0.22
N THR A 325 -19.52 0.35 -0.64
CA THR A 325 -18.88 1.52 -0.01
C THR A 325 -19.88 2.66 0.11
N ILE A 326 -19.43 3.83 0.55
CA ILE A 326 -20.26 5.04 0.58
C ILE A 326 -20.70 5.45 -0.84
N LEU A 327 -19.95 5.09 -1.88
CA LEU A 327 -20.28 5.44 -3.26
C LEU A 327 -21.49 4.65 -3.74
N GLU A 328 -21.54 3.32 -3.54
CA GLU A 328 -22.70 2.47 -3.82
C GLU A 328 -23.89 2.82 -2.92
N HIS A 329 -23.61 3.17 -1.65
CA HIS A 329 -24.66 3.55 -0.71
C HIS A 329 -25.44 4.78 -1.16
N LEU A 330 -24.74 5.78 -1.67
CA LEU A 330 -25.36 7.02 -2.15
C LEU A 330 -25.89 6.88 -3.59
N GLY A 331 -25.37 5.94 -4.37
CA GLY A 331 -25.80 5.70 -5.75
C GLY A 331 -25.67 6.93 -6.64
N LEU A 332 -24.51 7.64 -6.54
CA LEU A 332 -24.28 8.90 -7.23
C LEU A 332 -24.26 8.68 -8.75
N ASP A 333 -25.16 9.31 -9.47
CA ASP A 333 -25.06 9.51 -10.91
C ASP A 333 -24.11 10.67 -11.26
N ALA A 334 -23.89 10.94 -12.54
CA ALA A 334 -22.94 11.95 -12.97
C ALA A 334 -23.29 13.37 -12.47
N ASP A 335 -24.58 13.70 -12.42
CA ASP A 335 -25.05 15.03 -12.04
C ASP A 335 -24.91 15.23 -10.52
N THR A 336 -25.39 14.30 -9.72
CA THR A 336 -25.27 14.31 -8.25
C THR A 336 -23.82 14.18 -7.80
N ALA A 337 -22.98 13.41 -8.50
CA ALA A 337 -21.56 13.36 -8.24
C ALA A 337 -20.91 14.74 -8.45
N GLY A 338 -21.27 15.46 -9.51
CA GLY A 338 -20.79 16.82 -9.78
C GLY A 338 -21.11 17.80 -8.66
N GLU A 339 -22.37 17.82 -8.20
CA GLU A 339 -22.80 18.67 -7.08
C GLU A 339 -21.99 18.35 -5.81
N ARG A 340 -21.81 17.07 -5.48
CA ARG A 340 -21.05 16.63 -4.30
C ARG A 340 -19.58 16.98 -4.38
N VAL A 341 -18.96 16.87 -5.56
CA VAL A 341 -17.55 17.27 -5.76
C VAL A 341 -17.38 18.78 -5.59
N GLU A 342 -18.29 19.61 -6.10
CA GLU A 342 -18.25 21.05 -5.89
C GLU A 342 -18.43 21.43 -4.41
N GLU A 343 -19.37 20.79 -3.70
CA GLU A 343 -19.57 20.98 -2.28
C GLU A 343 -18.33 20.60 -1.48
N TYR A 344 -17.71 19.47 -1.82
CA TYR A 344 -16.46 19.00 -1.20
C TYR A 344 -15.33 20.00 -1.36
N VAL A 345 -15.11 20.49 -2.60
CA VAL A 345 -14.04 21.48 -2.86
C VAL A 345 -14.28 22.73 -2.01
N ARG A 346 -15.51 23.26 -1.98
CA ARG A 346 -15.85 24.41 -1.09
C ARG A 346 -15.59 24.11 0.38
N ALA A 347 -15.92 22.91 0.85
CA ALA A 347 -15.75 22.52 2.26
C ALA A 347 -14.30 22.30 2.70
N VAL A 348 -13.38 22.10 1.76
CA VAL A 348 -11.94 21.88 2.04
C VAL A 348 -11.12 23.15 1.83
N THR A 349 -11.57 24.05 0.95
CA THR A 349 -10.84 25.30 0.62
C THR A 349 -11.31 26.52 1.40
N GLY A 350 -12.53 26.51 1.94
CA GLY A 350 -13.11 27.56 2.79
C GLY A 350 -12.80 27.33 4.25
#